data_e259ea705430ff0f2abbb00d992ed288
#
_entry.id   e259ea705430ff0f2abbb00d992ed288
#
_cell.length_a   1.000
_cell.length_b   1.000
_cell.length_c   1.000
_cell.angle_alpha   90.00
_cell.angle_beta   90.00
_cell.angle_gamma   90.00
#
_symmetry.space_group_name_H-M   'P 1'
#
loop_
_entity.id
_entity.type
_entity.pdbx_description
1 polymer ?
#
loop_
_entity_poly.entity_id
_entity_poly.type
_entity_poly.pdbx_seq_one_letter_code
_entity_poly.pdbx_strand_id
1 'polypeptide(L)'
;MGFSDRQVRTLGRSVSSRNIRSRFSAGRELAYIEGWFALTQANRIFGFDGWDRETFEIKSLQAREARGTYTAVYSAKVRVTVRADGAIVVRDGHGTGEAHGGSVGEVHDRALKAAETDATKRALATFGKAFGLALYAGTRASESK
;
A
#
# COMPACT_ATOMS: atom_id res chain seq x y z
N MET A 1 8.30 19.44 -18.09
CA MET A 1 7.56 19.33 -16.83
C MET A 1 7.33 17.87 -16.50
N GLY A 2 7.12 17.57 -15.24
CA GLY A 2 6.98 16.21 -14.77
C GLY A 2 8.26 15.67 -14.16
N PHE A 3 8.36 14.35 -14.12
CA PHE A 3 9.50 13.70 -13.49
C PHE A 3 10.80 13.94 -14.24
N SER A 4 11.90 14.09 -13.50
CA SER A 4 13.23 14.16 -14.10
C SER A 4 13.60 12.81 -14.70
N ASP A 5 14.61 12.80 -15.59
CA ASP A 5 15.12 11.54 -16.16
C ASP A 5 15.60 10.58 -15.07
N ARG A 6 16.22 11.11 -14.03
CA ARG A 6 16.66 10.31 -12.88
C ARG A 6 15.48 9.67 -12.17
N GLN A 7 14.40 10.43 -11.93
CA GLN A 7 13.19 9.90 -11.31
C GLN A 7 12.55 8.82 -12.18
N VAL A 8 12.44 9.04 -13.48
CA VAL A 8 11.87 8.06 -14.41
C VAL A 8 12.67 6.75 -14.37
N ARG A 9 14.00 6.84 -14.39
CA ARG A 9 14.84 5.65 -14.31
C ARG A 9 14.64 4.92 -12.99
N THR A 10 14.59 5.66 -11.87
CA THR A 10 14.40 5.05 -10.55
C THR A 10 13.03 4.39 -10.42
N LEU A 11 11.98 5.06 -10.90
CA LEU A 11 10.62 4.51 -10.88
C LEU A 11 10.49 3.22 -11.70
N GLY A 12 11.29 3.09 -12.76
CA GLY A 12 11.27 1.90 -13.60
C GLY A 12 12.08 0.72 -13.06
N ARG A 13 12.85 0.90 -12.00
CA ARG A 13 13.67 -0.17 -11.43
C ARG A 13 12.87 -1.07 -10.53
N SER A 14 13.06 -2.38 -10.67
CA SER A 14 12.46 -3.35 -9.77
C SER A 14 13.02 -3.24 -8.36
N VAL A 15 12.21 -3.57 -7.39
CA VAL A 15 12.61 -3.62 -5.98
C VAL A 15 13.63 -4.74 -5.80
N SER A 16 14.70 -4.48 -5.02
CA SER A 16 15.69 -5.50 -4.68
C SER A 16 15.01 -6.63 -3.90
N SER A 17 15.41 -7.86 -4.18
CA SER A 17 14.85 -9.05 -3.51
C SER A 17 14.95 -8.99 -1.99
N ARG A 18 15.95 -8.30 -1.44
CA ARG A 18 16.08 -8.16 0.02
C ARG A 18 14.97 -7.31 0.66
N ASN A 19 14.26 -6.52 -0.15
CA ASN A 19 13.16 -5.67 0.30
C ASN A 19 11.79 -6.26 -0.05
N ILE A 20 11.78 -7.44 -0.64
CA ILE A 20 10.54 -8.15 -0.96
C ILE A 20 10.31 -9.18 0.14
N ARG A 21 9.07 -9.19 0.65
CA ARG A 21 8.62 -10.16 1.65
C ARG A 21 7.57 -11.06 1.01
N SER A 22 7.29 -12.17 1.64
CA SER A 22 6.24 -13.06 1.19
C SER A 22 5.36 -13.48 2.35
N ARG A 23 4.12 -13.80 2.03
CA ARG A 23 3.16 -14.34 2.99
C ARG A 23 2.24 -15.31 2.26
N PHE A 24 1.63 -16.20 3.02
CA PHE A 24 0.63 -17.09 2.48
C PHE A 24 -0.76 -16.51 2.73
N SER A 25 -1.61 -16.56 1.69
CA SER A 25 -3.00 -16.17 1.78
C SER A 25 -3.79 -17.08 0.85
N ALA A 26 -4.81 -17.72 1.38
CA ALA A 26 -5.65 -18.66 0.62
C ALA A 26 -4.83 -19.77 -0.08
N GLY A 27 -3.79 -20.27 0.59
CA GLY A 27 -2.95 -21.34 0.07
C GLY A 27 -1.92 -20.92 -0.95
N ARG A 28 -1.75 -19.60 -1.18
CA ARG A 28 -0.79 -19.08 -2.13
C ARG A 28 0.23 -18.18 -1.46
N GLU A 29 1.45 -18.20 -1.99
CA GLU A 29 2.50 -17.29 -1.56
C GLU A 29 2.38 -16.00 -2.36
N LEU A 30 2.27 -14.88 -1.62
CA LEU A 30 2.15 -13.55 -2.21
C LEU A 30 3.40 -12.74 -1.87
N ALA A 31 4.02 -12.15 -2.88
CA ALA A 31 5.14 -11.24 -2.70
C ALA A 31 4.63 -9.82 -2.48
N TYR A 32 5.27 -9.09 -1.58
CA TYR A 32 4.87 -7.73 -1.26
C TYR A 32 6.05 -6.92 -0.72
N ILE A 33 5.90 -5.60 -0.70
CA ILE A 33 6.83 -4.71 0.01
C ILE A 33 6.14 -4.21 1.29
N GLU A 34 6.94 -3.96 2.32
CA GLU A 34 6.41 -3.44 3.58
C GLU A 34 6.05 -1.97 3.45
N GLY A 35 5.05 -1.53 4.24
CA GLY A 35 4.59 -0.14 4.20
C GLY A 35 5.69 0.88 4.47
N TRP A 36 6.53 0.62 5.49
CA TRP A 36 7.63 1.52 5.81
C TRP A 36 8.61 1.69 4.65
N PHE A 37 8.84 0.61 3.90
CA PHE A 37 9.73 0.65 2.73
C PHE A 37 9.13 1.50 1.63
N ALA A 38 7.82 1.36 1.37
CA ALA A 38 7.12 2.18 0.37
C ALA A 38 7.23 3.67 0.71
N LEU A 39 7.03 4.03 1.98
CA LEU A 39 7.15 5.42 2.43
C LEU A 39 8.58 5.94 2.30
N THR A 40 9.57 5.13 2.65
CA THR A 40 10.97 5.48 2.49
C THR A 40 11.33 5.72 1.03
N GLN A 41 10.84 4.85 0.14
CA GLN A 41 11.02 5.02 -1.31
C GLN A 41 10.37 6.32 -1.81
N ALA A 42 9.17 6.64 -1.35
CA ALA A 42 8.47 7.87 -1.73
C ALA A 42 9.29 9.10 -1.32
N ASN A 43 9.79 9.12 -0.09
CA ASN A 43 10.61 10.22 0.39
C ASN A 43 11.92 10.34 -0.40
N ARG A 44 12.52 9.21 -0.76
CA ARG A 44 13.77 9.20 -1.53
C ARG A 44 13.58 9.67 -2.96
N ILE A 45 12.51 9.23 -3.62
CA ILE A 45 12.27 9.52 -5.04
C ILE A 45 11.65 10.89 -5.23
N PHE A 46 10.66 11.24 -4.42
CA PHE A 46 9.90 12.48 -4.58
C PHE A 46 10.40 13.64 -3.71
N GLY A 47 11.19 13.33 -2.67
CA GLY A 47 11.61 14.31 -1.67
C GLY A 47 10.63 14.38 -0.51
N PHE A 48 11.12 14.80 0.67
CA PHE A 48 10.29 14.88 1.87
C PHE A 48 9.12 15.85 1.72
N ASP A 49 9.29 16.88 0.91
CA ASP A 49 8.27 17.90 0.66
C ASP A 49 7.68 17.79 -0.75
N GLY A 50 8.01 16.71 -1.47
CA GLY A 50 7.59 16.53 -2.85
C GLY A 50 6.31 15.72 -3.01
N TRP A 51 5.72 15.24 -1.93
CA TRP A 51 4.52 14.43 -2.01
C TRP A 51 3.69 14.50 -0.74
N ASP A 52 2.40 14.22 -0.89
CA ASP A 52 1.44 14.18 0.20
C ASP A 52 0.57 12.94 0.11
N ARG A 53 0.06 12.54 1.24
CA ARG A 53 -0.87 11.43 1.36
C ARG A 53 -2.08 11.87 2.17
N GLU A 54 -3.26 11.52 1.70
CA GLU A 54 -4.51 11.81 2.39
C GLU A 54 -5.42 10.60 2.35
N THR A 55 -5.90 10.18 3.51
CA THR A 55 -6.96 9.18 3.61
C THR A 55 -8.28 9.94 3.51
N PHE A 56 -9.04 9.72 2.44
CA PHE A 56 -10.26 10.50 2.22
C PHE A 56 -11.54 9.67 2.38
N GLU A 57 -11.43 8.37 2.61
CA GLU A 57 -12.59 7.55 2.94
C GLU A 57 -12.15 6.38 3.79
N ILE A 58 -12.92 6.10 4.84
CA ILE A 58 -12.73 4.95 5.71
C ILE A 58 -14.11 4.33 5.92
N LYS A 59 -14.20 3.01 5.75
CA LYS A 59 -15.45 2.27 6.01
C LYS A 59 -15.17 1.04 6.86
N SER A 60 -16.02 0.82 7.85
CA SER A 60 -16.05 -0.43 8.58
C SER A 60 -16.91 -1.40 7.76
N LEU A 61 -16.30 -2.46 7.27
CA LEU A 61 -16.97 -3.47 6.47
C LEU A 61 -17.56 -4.57 7.34
N GLN A 62 -16.90 -4.87 8.46
CA GLN A 62 -17.34 -5.87 9.40
C GLN A 62 -16.82 -5.53 10.79
N ALA A 63 -17.66 -5.66 11.78
CA ALA A 63 -17.29 -5.58 13.18
C ALA A 63 -18.13 -6.58 13.94
N ARG A 64 -17.49 -7.57 14.55
CA ARG A 64 -18.23 -8.60 15.28
C ARG A 64 -17.42 -9.07 16.48
N GLU A 65 -18.14 -9.68 17.43
CA GLU A 65 -17.56 -10.31 18.59
C GLU A 65 -18.18 -11.71 18.73
N ALA A 66 -17.34 -12.70 19.02
CA ALA A 66 -17.79 -14.05 19.30
C ALA A 66 -16.86 -14.65 20.36
N ARG A 67 -17.44 -15.02 21.51
CA ARG A 67 -16.71 -15.68 22.59
C ARG A 67 -15.47 -14.90 23.07
N GLY A 68 -15.59 -13.57 23.16
CA GLY A 68 -14.49 -12.73 23.61
C GLY A 68 -13.47 -12.39 22.54
N THR A 69 -13.66 -12.86 21.31
CA THR A 69 -12.79 -12.52 20.18
C THR A 69 -13.49 -11.51 19.29
N TYR A 70 -12.84 -10.38 19.09
CA TYR A 70 -13.31 -9.32 18.20
C TYR A 70 -12.69 -9.48 16.83
N THR A 71 -13.48 -9.23 15.79
CA THR A 71 -13.01 -9.21 14.41
C THR A 71 -13.43 -7.90 13.77
N ALA A 72 -12.53 -7.23 13.10
CA ALA A 72 -12.82 -6.01 12.36
C ALA A 72 -12.20 -6.06 10.97
N VAL A 73 -12.96 -5.56 10.00
CA VAL A 73 -12.48 -5.40 8.61
C VAL A 73 -12.81 -3.97 8.20
N TYR A 74 -11.81 -3.28 7.70
CA TYR A 74 -11.94 -1.90 7.21
C TYR A 74 -11.51 -1.81 5.77
N SER A 75 -12.09 -0.84 5.05
CA SER A 75 -11.54 -0.38 3.78
C SER A 75 -11.13 1.08 3.94
N ALA A 76 -10.12 1.48 3.18
CA ALA A 76 -9.64 2.85 3.14
C ALA A 76 -9.36 3.25 1.71
N LYS A 77 -9.55 4.53 1.40
CA LYS A 77 -9.13 5.15 0.14
C LYS A 77 -8.14 6.24 0.46
N VAL A 78 -6.99 6.17 -0.21
CA VAL A 78 -5.87 7.08 0.01
C VAL A 78 -5.55 7.77 -1.31
N ARG A 79 -5.29 9.07 -1.23
CA ARG A 79 -4.83 9.87 -2.36
C ARG A 79 -3.39 10.26 -2.11
N VAL A 80 -2.54 9.97 -3.11
CA VAL A 80 -1.16 10.40 -3.13
C VAL A 80 -1.03 11.51 -4.17
N THR A 81 -0.49 12.64 -3.75
CA THR A 81 -0.25 13.78 -4.63
C THR A 81 1.26 14.02 -4.68
N VAL A 82 1.82 14.04 -5.88
CA VAL A 82 3.25 14.23 -6.09
C VAL A 82 3.47 15.49 -6.92
N ARG A 83 4.42 16.31 -6.48
CA ARG A 83 4.85 17.51 -7.20
C ARG A 83 6.13 17.19 -7.93
N ALA A 84 6.12 17.36 -9.25
CA ALA A 84 7.25 17.01 -10.11
C ALA A 84 7.46 18.12 -11.13
N ASP A 85 8.40 19.02 -10.83
CA ASP A 85 8.81 20.12 -11.69
C ASP A 85 7.61 20.89 -12.25
N GLY A 86 6.79 21.45 -11.36
CA GLY A 86 5.63 22.26 -11.72
C GLY A 86 4.40 21.46 -12.13
N ALA A 87 4.53 20.16 -12.31
CA ALA A 87 3.39 19.28 -12.56
C ALA A 87 2.91 18.66 -11.25
N ILE A 88 1.61 18.35 -11.19
CA ILE A 88 1.01 17.66 -10.06
C ILE A 88 0.47 16.35 -10.57
N VAL A 89 0.88 15.25 -9.94
CA VAL A 89 0.41 13.90 -10.30
C VAL A 89 -0.37 13.35 -9.12
N VAL A 90 -1.61 12.95 -9.37
CA VAL A 90 -2.51 12.44 -8.32
C VAL A 90 -2.84 10.98 -8.61
N ARG A 91 -2.68 10.13 -7.61
CA ARG A 91 -3.00 8.71 -7.71
C ARG A 91 -3.79 8.28 -6.49
N ASP A 92 -4.88 7.58 -6.72
CA ASP A 92 -5.70 7.02 -5.65
C ASP A 92 -5.47 5.52 -5.55
N GLY A 93 -5.50 5.02 -4.33
CA GLY A 93 -5.48 3.60 -4.06
C GLY A 93 -6.51 3.27 -3.00
N HIS A 94 -7.04 2.06 -3.04
CA HIS A 94 -7.90 1.59 -1.97
C HIS A 94 -7.39 0.24 -1.49
N GLY A 95 -7.63 -0.03 -0.22
CA GLY A 95 -7.14 -1.23 0.42
C GLY A 95 -8.06 -1.67 1.53
N THR A 96 -7.82 -2.87 2.01
CA THR A 96 -8.56 -3.45 3.13
C THR A 96 -7.59 -3.94 4.20
N GLY A 97 -8.09 -4.00 5.42
CA GLY A 97 -7.35 -4.55 6.54
C GLY A 97 -8.27 -5.31 7.45
N GLU A 98 -7.76 -6.39 8.02
CA GLU A 98 -8.51 -7.24 8.93
C GLU A 98 -7.67 -7.54 10.17
N ALA A 99 -8.32 -7.61 11.32
CA ALA A 99 -7.65 -7.97 12.56
C ALA A 99 -8.60 -8.73 13.48
N HIS A 100 -8.01 -9.53 14.35
CA HIS A 100 -8.71 -10.33 15.36
C HIS A 100 -7.98 -10.22 16.70
N GLY A 101 -8.71 -10.30 17.79
CA GLY A 101 -8.08 -10.31 19.11
C GLY A 101 -9.07 -10.09 20.23
N GLY A 102 -8.56 -10.06 21.46
CA GLY A 102 -9.35 -9.93 22.68
C GLY A 102 -9.61 -8.50 23.12
N SER A 103 -9.04 -7.51 22.46
CA SER A 103 -9.22 -6.10 22.78
C SER A 103 -9.86 -5.37 21.61
N VAL A 104 -11.07 -4.86 21.80
CA VAL A 104 -11.83 -4.23 20.72
C VAL A 104 -11.10 -3.03 20.13
N GLY A 105 -10.50 -2.18 20.98
CA GLY A 105 -9.77 -0.99 20.51
C GLY A 105 -8.56 -1.35 19.68
N GLU A 106 -7.77 -2.31 20.13
CA GLU A 106 -6.58 -2.76 19.40
C GLU A 106 -6.94 -3.41 18.08
N VAL A 107 -8.01 -4.22 18.05
CA VAL A 107 -8.44 -4.90 16.83
C VAL A 107 -8.86 -3.89 15.76
N HIS A 108 -9.68 -2.92 16.14
CA HIS A 108 -10.11 -1.88 15.20
C HIS A 108 -8.95 -1.01 14.74
N ASP A 109 -8.04 -0.64 15.65
CA ASP A 109 -6.87 0.15 15.32
C ASP A 109 -5.98 -0.57 14.30
N ARG A 110 -5.68 -1.84 14.53
CA ARG A 110 -4.85 -2.64 13.62
C ARG A 110 -5.49 -2.83 12.26
N ALA A 111 -6.79 -3.10 12.23
CA ALA A 111 -7.52 -3.29 10.97
C ALA A 111 -7.54 -2.00 10.15
N LEU A 112 -7.79 -0.85 10.81
CA LEU A 112 -7.79 0.44 10.15
C LEU A 112 -6.41 0.80 9.59
N LYS A 113 -5.37 0.66 10.39
CA LYS A 113 -4.00 0.96 9.97
C LYS A 113 -3.56 0.05 8.82
N ALA A 114 -3.93 -1.22 8.87
CA ALA A 114 -3.63 -2.15 7.78
C ALA A 114 -4.33 -1.72 6.48
N ALA A 115 -5.58 -1.27 6.58
CA ALA A 115 -6.32 -0.77 5.41
C ALA A 115 -5.65 0.45 4.80
N GLU A 116 -5.24 1.42 5.64
CA GLU A 116 -4.56 2.62 5.16
C GLU A 116 -3.19 2.30 4.54
N THR A 117 -2.45 1.38 5.12
CA THR A 117 -1.15 0.95 4.58
C THR A 117 -1.31 0.27 3.23
N ASP A 118 -2.28 -0.63 3.11
CA ASP A 118 -2.57 -1.31 1.85
C ASP A 118 -2.98 -0.30 0.76
N ALA A 119 -3.88 0.62 1.10
CA ALA A 119 -4.32 1.67 0.19
C ALA A 119 -3.15 2.56 -0.28
N THR A 120 -2.28 2.96 0.65
CA THR A 120 -1.11 3.78 0.34
C THR A 120 -0.15 3.05 -0.60
N LYS A 121 0.14 1.79 -0.32
CA LYS A 121 1.01 0.99 -1.19
C LYS A 121 0.43 0.83 -2.59
N ARG A 122 -0.89 0.66 -2.71
CA ARG A 122 -1.55 0.52 -4.01
C ARG A 122 -1.51 1.82 -4.80
N ALA A 123 -1.71 2.97 -4.15
CA ALA A 123 -1.58 4.27 -4.79
C ALA A 123 -0.15 4.49 -5.31
N LEU A 124 0.84 4.22 -4.47
CA LEU A 124 2.25 4.38 -4.83
C LEU A 124 2.68 3.40 -5.93
N ALA A 125 2.16 2.18 -5.94
CA ALA A 125 2.51 1.17 -6.94
C ALA A 125 2.19 1.63 -8.37
N THR A 126 1.21 2.51 -8.54
CA THR A 126 0.86 3.04 -9.86
C THR A 126 1.97 3.89 -10.47
N PHE A 127 2.93 4.35 -9.68
CA PHE A 127 4.06 5.13 -10.17
C PHE A 127 5.16 4.26 -10.80
N GLY A 128 5.22 2.96 -10.50
CA GLY A 128 6.18 2.10 -11.15
C GLY A 128 6.73 0.96 -10.30
N LYS A 129 7.67 0.24 -10.88
CA LYS A 129 8.26 -0.97 -10.28
C LYS A 129 8.99 -0.70 -8.97
N ALA A 130 9.49 0.51 -8.77
CA ALA A 130 10.15 0.90 -7.53
C ALA A 130 9.23 0.79 -6.30
N PHE A 131 7.91 0.80 -6.53
CA PHE A 131 6.90 0.64 -5.50
C PHE A 131 6.20 -0.72 -5.56
N GLY A 132 6.80 -1.70 -6.21
CA GLY A 132 6.30 -3.06 -6.24
C GLY A 132 5.22 -3.35 -7.27
N LEU A 133 5.06 -2.50 -8.30
CA LEU A 133 4.06 -2.71 -9.35
C LEU A 133 4.17 -4.10 -9.99
N ALA A 134 5.39 -4.56 -10.27
CA ALA A 134 5.61 -5.85 -10.90
C ALA A 134 5.15 -7.03 -10.03
N LEU A 135 5.08 -6.85 -8.71
CA LEU A 135 4.63 -7.90 -7.80
C LEU A 135 3.15 -8.17 -7.97
N TYR A 136 2.35 -7.13 -8.22
CA TYR A 136 0.92 -7.31 -8.49
C TYR A 136 0.71 -8.04 -9.83
N ALA A 137 1.48 -7.70 -10.84
CA ALA A 137 1.41 -8.36 -12.13
C ALA A 137 1.83 -9.83 -12.03
N GLY A 138 2.91 -10.12 -11.28
CA GLY A 138 3.38 -11.48 -11.03
C GLY A 138 2.35 -12.34 -10.33
N THR A 139 1.66 -11.79 -9.34
CA THR A 139 0.59 -12.48 -8.62
C THR A 139 -0.55 -12.84 -9.57
N ARG A 140 -0.95 -11.93 -10.46
CA ARG A 140 -1.98 -12.20 -11.47
C ARG A 140 -1.57 -13.31 -12.42
N ALA A 141 -0.34 -13.29 -12.89
CA ALA A 141 0.19 -14.31 -13.79
C ALA A 141 0.15 -15.70 -13.14
N SER A 142 0.44 -15.76 -11.85
CA SER A 142 0.36 -17.00 -11.08
C SER A 142 -1.08 -17.51 -10.97
N GLU A 143 -2.04 -16.62 -10.86
CA GLU A 143 -3.45 -16.96 -10.75
C GLU A 143 -4.01 -17.50 -12.05
N SER A 144 -3.48 -17.06 -13.18
CA SER A 144 -3.98 -17.47 -14.49
C SER A 144 -3.45 -18.82 -14.95
N LYS A 145 -2.52 -19.39 -14.21
CA LYS A 145 -1.94 -20.71 -14.50
C LYS A 145 -2.55 -21.80 -13.64
#